data_afa5eaca91e9c37df39e5464d69bb9ea
#
_entry.id   afa5eaca91e9c37df39e5464d69bb9ea
#
_cell.length_a   1.000
_cell.length_b   1.000
_cell.length_c   1.000
_cell.angle_alpha   90.00
_cell.angle_beta   90.00
_cell.angle_gamma   90.00
#
_symmetry.space_group_name_H-M   'P 1'
#
loop_
_entity.id
_entity.type
_entity.pdbx_description
1 polymer ?
#
loop_
_entity_poly.entity_id
_entity_poly.type
_entity_poly.pdbx_seq_one_letter_code
_entity_poly.pdbx_strand_id
1 'polypeptide(L)'
;MNYIRITKDNIDSEHICCAMSGKQSLTKKKWLKQRLDEGLVFYRSEERGKCFIEYIPAENAWVPIKAEDYIYINCLWVSGSFKGHGYSNDLLNECIRDARNKCKKGVCILSAEGRKREFLADPKFLAHKGFAVADVSDCGINLMYLPFEPNAAIPCFKECAKHPKTEEKGFVLYYTDQCPFTYYWVPRVQTAANEHGIPLKVIHITSREKAQNVPAPVTT
;
A
#
# COMPACT_ATOMS: atom_id res chain seq x y z
N MET A 1 19.70 7.45 11.65
CA MET A 1 19.51 6.01 11.37
C MET A 1 20.00 5.72 9.96
N ASN A 2 20.63 4.57 9.73
CA ASN A 2 20.98 4.14 8.38
C ASN A 2 19.79 3.42 7.75
N TYR A 3 19.67 3.56 6.43
CA TYR A 3 18.60 2.94 5.66
C TYR A 3 19.17 2.14 4.49
N ILE A 4 18.51 1.05 4.15
CA ILE A 4 18.86 0.17 3.04
C ILE A 4 17.75 0.21 1.99
N ARG A 5 18.13 0.41 0.73
CA ARG A 5 17.26 0.22 -0.41
C ARG A 5 17.30 -1.25 -0.82
N ILE A 6 16.13 -1.85 -0.93
CA ILE A 6 16.00 -3.22 -1.43
C ILE A 6 16.14 -3.22 -2.95
N THR A 7 17.00 -4.09 -3.43
CA THR A 7 17.30 -4.33 -4.85
C THR A 7 17.15 -5.81 -5.17
N LYS A 8 17.26 -6.19 -6.44
CA LYS A 8 17.25 -7.60 -6.84
C LYS A 8 18.41 -8.39 -6.24
N ASP A 9 19.56 -7.74 -6.02
CA ASP A 9 20.78 -8.39 -5.54
C ASP A 9 20.72 -8.69 -4.04
N ASN A 10 20.04 -7.84 -3.24
CA ASN A 10 20.02 -7.99 -1.79
C ASN A 10 18.68 -8.51 -1.23
N ILE A 11 17.61 -8.55 -2.01
CA ILE A 11 16.25 -8.90 -1.50
C ILE A 11 16.20 -10.29 -0.85
N ASP A 12 17.02 -11.24 -1.28
CA ASP A 12 16.99 -12.60 -0.74
C ASP A 12 17.60 -12.68 0.65
N SER A 13 18.66 -11.91 0.92
CA SER A 13 19.35 -11.85 2.21
C SER A 13 18.70 -10.89 3.20
N GLU A 14 18.03 -9.83 2.70
CA GLU A 14 17.47 -8.78 3.52
C GLU A 14 16.09 -9.14 4.09
N HIS A 15 15.79 -8.67 5.30
CA HIS A 15 14.42 -8.73 5.80
C HIS A 15 13.55 -7.64 5.15
N ILE A 16 12.28 -7.93 4.99
CA ILE A 16 11.31 -7.01 4.42
C ILE A 16 10.06 -6.93 5.28
N CYS A 17 9.39 -5.78 5.26
CA CYS A 17 8.06 -5.57 5.86
C CYS A 17 7.96 -5.93 7.35
N CYS A 18 6.72 -5.97 7.81
CA CYS A 18 6.33 -6.36 9.16
C CYS A 18 6.38 -7.89 9.41
N ALA A 19 6.27 -8.73 8.37
CA ALA A 19 6.49 -10.17 8.47
C ALA A 19 7.95 -10.50 8.11
N MET A 20 8.78 -10.64 9.13
CA MET A 20 10.24 -10.73 8.95
C MET A 20 10.76 -12.15 8.73
N SER A 21 9.92 -13.17 8.82
CA SER A 21 10.34 -14.58 8.70
C SER A 21 9.20 -15.47 8.17
N GLY A 22 9.58 -16.64 7.68
CA GLY A 22 8.65 -17.68 7.25
C GLY A 22 8.16 -17.53 5.80
N LYS A 23 7.22 -18.41 5.43
CA LYS A 23 6.66 -18.50 4.07
C LYS A 23 6.02 -17.19 3.60
N GLN A 24 5.49 -16.39 4.51
CA GLN A 24 4.84 -15.10 4.23
C GLN A 24 5.82 -14.10 3.59
N SER A 25 7.05 -14.05 4.09
CA SER A 25 8.07 -13.15 3.52
C SER A 25 8.53 -13.60 2.13
N LEU A 26 8.55 -14.90 1.84
CA LEU A 26 8.93 -15.42 0.54
C LEU A 26 7.95 -15.02 -0.56
N THR A 27 6.64 -15.09 -0.30
CA THR A 27 5.61 -14.66 -1.25
C THR A 27 5.76 -13.16 -1.57
N LYS A 28 5.92 -12.33 -0.53
CA LYS A 28 6.15 -10.89 -0.71
C LYS A 28 7.46 -10.62 -1.47
N LYS A 29 8.56 -11.33 -1.17
CA LYS A 29 9.82 -11.16 -1.90
C LYS A 29 9.68 -11.47 -3.39
N LYS A 30 8.95 -12.54 -3.75
CA LYS A 30 8.65 -12.87 -5.16
C LYS A 30 7.87 -11.75 -5.84
N TRP A 31 6.86 -11.22 -5.16
CA TRP A 31 6.06 -10.12 -5.66
C TRP A 31 6.92 -8.87 -5.85
N LEU A 32 7.73 -8.49 -4.87
CA LEU A 32 8.64 -7.35 -4.92
C LEU A 32 9.65 -7.45 -6.06
N LYS A 33 10.28 -8.61 -6.27
CA LYS A 33 11.28 -8.80 -7.34
C LYS A 33 10.73 -8.39 -8.72
N GLN A 34 9.47 -8.71 -9.01
CA GLN A 34 8.82 -8.33 -10.26
C GLN A 34 8.51 -6.83 -10.31
N ARG A 35 8.12 -6.24 -9.17
CA ARG A 35 7.74 -4.81 -9.10
C ARG A 35 8.94 -3.88 -9.11
N LEU A 36 10.13 -4.34 -8.70
CA LEU A 36 11.37 -3.54 -8.79
C LEU A 36 11.63 -3.07 -10.23
N ASP A 37 11.34 -3.90 -11.24
CA ASP A 37 11.46 -3.52 -12.66
C ASP A 37 10.40 -2.50 -13.10
N GLU A 38 9.31 -2.39 -12.37
CA GLU A 38 8.24 -1.42 -12.61
C GLU A 38 8.46 -0.09 -11.85
N GLY A 39 9.64 0.07 -11.23
CA GLY A 39 10.03 1.27 -10.52
C GLY A 39 9.64 1.29 -9.04
N LEU A 40 9.22 0.14 -8.47
CA LEU A 40 8.97 0.05 -7.04
C LEU A 40 10.25 0.30 -6.25
N VAL A 41 10.13 1.07 -5.19
CA VAL A 41 11.17 1.29 -4.19
C VAL A 41 10.70 0.75 -2.86
N PHE A 42 11.55 -0.05 -2.23
CA PHE A 42 11.40 -0.48 -0.86
C PHE A 42 12.62 0.00 -0.06
N TYR A 43 12.38 0.87 0.91
CA TYR A 43 13.41 1.54 1.69
C TYR A 43 13.15 1.30 3.18
N ARG A 44 14.10 0.74 3.88
CA ARG A 44 13.95 0.32 5.28
C ARG A 44 15.14 0.70 6.14
N SER A 45 14.95 0.71 7.47
CA SER A 45 16.06 0.79 8.42
C SER A 45 17.03 -0.37 8.23
N GLU A 46 18.34 -0.11 8.37
CA GLU A 46 19.36 -1.14 8.42
C GLU A 46 19.12 -2.10 9.59
N GLU A 47 18.72 -1.55 10.73
CA GLU A 47 18.34 -2.34 11.90
C GLU A 47 17.10 -3.20 11.63
N ARG A 48 17.10 -4.40 12.17
CA ARG A 48 15.98 -5.33 12.04
C ARG A 48 14.75 -4.82 12.80
N GLY A 49 13.69 -4.55 12.08
CA GLY A 49 12.44 -4.09 12.67
C GLY A 49 11.42 -3.56 11.65
N LYS A 50 10.38 -2.94 12.18
CA LYS A 50 9.26 -2.43 11.37
C LYS A 50 9.44 -0.92 11.17
N CYS A 51 10.38 -0.54 10.31
CA CYS A 51 10.66 0.84 9.94
C CYS A 51 11.00 0.88 8.45
N PHE A 52 10.00 1.14 7.60
CA PHE A 52 10.15 1.10 6.15
C PHE A 52 9.09 1.91 5.43
N ILE A 53 9.39 2.22 4.17
CA ILE A 53 8.45 2.75 3.19
C ILE A 53 8.53 1.92 1.91
N GLU A 54 7.39 1.71 1.27
CA GLU A 54 7.26 1.07 -0.03
C GLU A 54 6.43 1.98 -0.93
N TYR A 55 6.93 2.30 -2.12
CA TYR A 55 6.24 3.16 -3.07
C TYR A 55 6.58 2.79 -4.53
N ILE A 56 5.72 3.19 -5.45
CA ILE A 56 5.82 2.84 -6.87
C ILE A 56 5.25 4.01 -7.71
N PRO A 57 5.65 4.20 -8.98
CA PRO A 57 4.90 5.05 -9.89
C PRO A 57 3.41 4.67 -9.90
N ALA A 58 2.51 5.64 -9.75
CA ALA A 58 1.09 5.37 -9.53
C ALA A 58 0.43 4.62 -10.69
N GLU A 59 0.94 4.81 -11.91
CA GLU A 59 0.55 4.07 -13.11
C GLU A 59 0.83 2.56 -13.02
N ASN A 60 1.79 2.17 -12.16
CA ASN A 60 2.17 0.77 -11.88
C ASN A 60 1.61 0.26 -10.56
N ALA A 61 0.89 1.08 -9.80
CA ALA A 61 0.30 0.68 -8.53
C ALA A 61 -0.81 -0.38 -8.71
N TRP A 62 -0.92 -1.28 -7.76
CA TRP A 62 -1.94 -2.34 -7.73
C TRP A 62 -3.17 -1.88 -6.95
N VAL A 63 -3.68 -0.72 -7.31
CA VAL A 63 -4.83 -0.06 -6.69
C VAL A 63 -5.65 0.65 -7.77
N PRO A 64 -7.00 0.66 -7.68
CA PRO A 64 -7.87 1.23 -8.70
C PRO A 64 -8.00 2.76 -8.55
N ILE A 65 -6.92 3.48 -8.88
CA ILE A 65 -6.85 4.94 -8.88
C ILE A 65 -6.45 5.49 -10.25
N LYS A 66 -6.73 6.78 -10.45
CA LYS A 66 -6.19 7.61 -11.53
C LYS A 66 -5.29 8.66 -10.87
N ALA A 67 -3.97 8.53 -11.06
CA ALA A 67 -2.96 9.38 -10.43
C ALA A 67 -1.74 9.51 -11.35
N GLU A 68 -1.97 9.99 -12.56
CA GLU A 68 -0.96 10.13 -13.59
C GLU A 68 0.19 11.05 -13.13
N ASP A 69 1.42 10.60 -13.31
CA ASP A 69 2.64 11.31 -12.86
C ASP A 69 2.77 11.46 -11.34
N TYR A 70 2.08 10.66 -10.54
CA TYR A 70 2.29 10.61 -9.10
C TYR A 70 3.14 9.39 -8.70
N ILE A 71 3.72 9.45 -7.50
CA ILE A 71 4.18 8.27 -6.78
C ILE A 71 3.06 7.83 -5.85
N TYR A 72 2.71 6.55 -5.87
CA TYR A 72 1.80 5.94 -4.93
C TYR A 72 2.58 5.23 -3.81
N ILE A 73 2.30 5.61 -2.56
CA ILE A 73 2.90 4.97 -1.38
C ILE A 73 2.05 3.76 -1.02
N ASN A 74 2.59 2.57 -1.24
CA ASN A 74 1.96 1.30 -0.90
C ASN A 74 1.86 1.09 0.61
N CYS A 75 2.93 1.42 1.34
CA CYS A 75 3.01 1.24 2.78
C CYS A 75 4.06 2.17 3.39
N LEU A 76 3.72 2.78 4.52
CA LEU A 76 4.64 3.49 5.40
C LEU A 76 4.42 2.97 6.81
N TRP A 77 5.39 2.28 7.37
CA TRP A 77 5.23 1.62 8.66
C TRP A 77 6.43 1.82 9.57
N VAL A 78 6.17 2.44 10.72
CA VAL A 78 7.14 2.60 11.81
C VAL A 78 6.49 2.15 13.11
N SER A 79 7.03 1.13 13.76
CA SER A 79 6.44 0.58 14.98
C SER A 79 7.46 0.05 15.98
N GLY A 80 6.99 -0.31 17.18
CA GLY A 80 7.85 -0.80 18.25
C GLY A 80 8.81 0.28 18.76
N SER A 81 10.06 -0.09 18.97
CA SER A 81 11.13 0.79 19.44
C SER A 81 11.46 1.95 18.48
N PHE A 82 11.02 1.88 17.23
CA PHE A 82 11.27 2.93 16.24
C PHE A 82 10.28 4.11 16.34
N LYS A 83 9.19 3.98 17.10
CA LYS A 83 8.21 5.07 17.28
C LYS A 83 8.80 6.24 18.07
N GLY A 84 8.36 7.45 17.74
CA GLY A 84 8.72 8.67 18.46
C GLY A 84 10.06 9.29 18.06
N HIS A 85 10.83 8.67 17.17
CA HIS A 85 12.16 9.13 16.74
C HIS A 85 12.16 9.91 15.41
N GLY A 86 11.01 10.22 14.85
CA GLY A 86 10.92 10.97 13.59
C GLY A 86 11.12 10.14 12.31
N TYR A 87 11.38 8.85 12.39
CA TYR A 87 11.71 8.01 11.23
C TYR A 87 10.62 7.94 10.16
N SER A 88 9.34 8.10 10.53
CA SER A 88 8.27 8.23 9.52
C SER A 88 8.45 9.47 8.65
N ASN A 89 8.99 10.55 9.22
CA ASN A 89 9.30 11.77 8.47
C ASN A 89 10.48 11.55 7.53
N ASP A 90 11.53 10.89 8.01
CA ASP A 90 12.73 10.60 7.20
C ASP A 90 12.35 9.77 5.98
N LEU A 91 11.60 8.69 6.19
CA LEU A 91 11.14 7.79 5.12
C LEU A 91 10.21 8.51 4.12
N LEU A 92 9.27 9.32 4.62
CA LEU A 92 8.38 10.09 3.76
C LEU A 92 9.15 11.15 2.95
N ASN A 93 10.07 11.86 3.59
CA ASN A 93 10.91 12.86 2.92
C ASN A 93 11.78 12.23 1.83
N GLU A 94 12.29 11.01 2.05
CA GLU A 94 13.01 10.25 1.04
C GLU A 94 12.14 9.95 -0.18
N CYS A 95 10.92 9.48 0.05
CA CYS A 95 9.94 9.26 -1.03
C CYS A 95 9.64 10.55 -1.81
N ILE A 96 9.41 11.65 -1.11
CA ILE A 96 9.14 12.96 -1.72
C ILE A 96 10.35 13.43 -2.55
N ARG A 97 11.57 13.27 -2.03
CA ARG A 97 12.80 13.62 -2.74
C ARG A 97 12.97 12.79 -4.01
N ASP A 98 12.77 11.47 -3.92
CA ASP A 98 12.85 10.57 -5.09
C ASP A 98 11.77 10.91 -6.13
N ALA A 99 10.56 11.21 -5.70
CA ALA A 99 9.48 11.63 -6.58
C ALA A 99 9.81 12.93 -7.33
N ARG A 100 10.37 13.93 -6.65
CA ARG A 100 10.82 15.18 -7.28
C ARG A 100 11.96 14.95 -8.28
N ASN A 101 12.94 14.11 -7.91
CA ASN A 101 14.05 13.75 -8.79
C ASN A 101 13.58 13.03 -10.08
N LYS A 102 12.44 12.34 -10.00
CA LYS A 102 11.78 11.67 -11.13
C LYS A 102 10.77 12.58 -11.86
N CYS A 103 10.78 13.88 -11.59
CA CYS A 103 9.86 14.86 -12.17
C CYS A 103 8.37 14.48 -12.01
N LYS A 104 8.03 13.79 -10.92
CA LYS A 104 6.64 13.47 -10.61
C LYS A 104 5.90 14.70 -10.07
N LYS A 105 4.60 14.76 -10.31
CA LYS A 105 3.73 15.89 -9.90
C LYS A 105 3.35 15.88 -8.42
N GLY A 106 3.58 14.77 -7.74
CA GLY A 106 3.25 14.63 -6.32
C GLY A 106 3.35 13.20 -5.83
N VAL A 107 2.89 13.01 -4.60
CA VAL A 107 2.75 11.68 -3.98
C VAL A 107 1.31 11.48 -3.50
N CYS A 108 0.83 10.24 -3.52
CA CYS A 108 -0.50 9.88 -3.00
C CYS A 108 -0.46 8.57 -2.20
N ILE A 109 -1.43 8.40 -1.32
CA ILE A 109 -1.51 7.28 -0.39
C ILE A 109 -2.95 7.06 0.06
N LEU A 110 -3.32 5.81 0.38
CA LEU A 110 -4.61 5.51 1.01
C LEU A 110 -4.58 5.75 2.52
N SER A 111 -5.72 6.20 3.03
CA SER A 111 -5.96 6.45 4.44
C SER A 111 -7.43 6.18 4.78
N ALA A 112 -7.77 6.15 6.06
CA ALA A 112 -9.17 6.07 6.49
C ALA A 112 -9.37 6.80 7.81
N GLU A 113 -10.51 7.46 7.96
CA GLU A 113 -10.96 8.05 9.21
C GLU A 113 -11.61 7.00 10.13
N GLY A 114 -11.84 7.39 11.38
CA GLY A 114 -12.53 6.56 12.36
C GLY A 114 -11.62 5.57 13.08
N ARG A 115 -12.07 4.33 13.27
CA ARG A 115 -11.27 3.30 13.95
C ARG A 115 -9.99 3.05 13.17
N LYS A 116 -8.87 3.05 13.87
CA LYS A 116 -7.54 2.82 13.30
C LYS A 116 -7.55 1.56 12.44
N ARG A 117 -7.25 1.72 11.17
CA ARG A 117 -7.05 0.62 10.23
C ARG A 117 -5.55 0.37 10.15
N GLU A 118 -5.08 -0.73 10.72
CA GLU A 118 -3.64 -1.00 10.91
C GLU A 118 -2.83 -1.04 9.62
N PHE A 119 -3.46 -1.30 8.48
CA PHE A 119 -2.82 -1.38 7.16
C PHE A 119 -2.88 -0.05 6.37
N LEU A 120 -3.48 1.00 6.91
CA LEU A 120 -3.57 2.33 6.30
C LEU A 120 -2.80 3.36 7.11
N ALA A 121 -2.30 4.38 6.43
CA ALA A 121 -1.62 5.50 7.07
C ALA A 121 -2.60 6.34 7.90
N ASP A 122 -2.11 6.94 8.98
CA ASP A 122 -2.90 7.84 9.83
C ASP A 122 -3.19 9.15 9.08
N PRO A 123 -4.47 9.51 8.85
CA PRO A 123 -4.83 10.72 8.12
C PRO A 123 -4.38 11.99 8.83
N LYS A 124 -4.32 12.01 10.16
CA LYS A 124 -3.82 13.17 10.93
C LYS A 124 -2.33 13.39 10.71
N PHE A 125 -1.56 12.31 10.67
CA PHE A 125 -0.14 12.38 10.33
C PHE A 125 0.05 12.92 8.91
N LEU A 126 -0.70 12.42 7.95
CA LEU A 126 -0.63 12.86 6.55
C LEU A 126 -1.02 14.33 6.40
N ALA A 127 -2.12 14.76 7.02
CA ALA A 127 -2.55 16.16 7.00
C ALA A 127 -1.49 17.10 7.62
N HIS A 128 -0.86 16.69 8.73
CA HIS A 128 0.26 17.42 9.31
C HIS A 128 1.47 17.52 8.37
N LYS A 129 1.60 16.60 7.41
CA LYS A 129 2.62 16.61 6.35
C LYS A 129 2.19 17.36 5.08
N GLY A 130 1.06 18.03 5.11
CA GLY A 130 0.55 18.81 3.99
C GLY A 130 -0.26 18.03 2.96
N PHE A 131 -0.57 16.76 3.23
CA PHE A 131 -1.49 16.01 2.38
C PHE A 131 -2.92 16.52 2.54
N ALA A 132 -3.62 16.62 1.43
CA ALA A 132 -5.05 16.87 1.37
C ALA A 132 -5.81 15.60 0.93
N VAL A 133 -7.10 15.56 1.19
CA VAL A 133 -7.99 14.52 0.64
C VAL A 133 -8.25 14.84 -0.83
N ALA A 134 -7.88 13.94 -1.71
CA ALA A 134 -8.14 14.05 -3.14
C ALA A 134 -9.52 13.49 -3.51
N ASP A 135 -9.85 12.31 -2.97
CA ASP A 135 -11.12 11.61 -3.22
C ASP A 135 -11.47 10.67 -2.06
N VAL A 136 -12.74 10.28 -1.97
CA VAL A 136 -13.26 9.38 -0.94
C VAL A 136 -14.13 8.32 -1.58
N SER A 137 -13.92 7.04 -1.24
CA SER A 137 -14.79 5.95 -1.66
C SER A 137 -16.00 5.81 -0.74
N ASP A 138 -17.11 5.24 -1.23
CA ASP A 138 -18.33 5.01 -0.45
C ASP A 138 -18.11 4.16 0.81
N CYS A 139 -17.05 3.37 0.84
CA CYS A 139 -16.67 2.58 2.03
C CYS A 139 -15.76 3.33 3.02
N GLY A 140 -15.59 4.65 2.85
CA GLY A 140 -14.85 5.51 3.78
C GLY A 140 -13.33 5.35 3.70
N ILE A 141 -12.80 5.01 2.54
CA ILE A 141 -11.36 5.05 2.25
C ILE A 141 -11.05 6.37 1.57
N ASN A 142 -10.09 7.11 2.11
CA ASN A 142 -9.59 8.35 1.56
C ASN A 142 -8.39 8.08 0.65
N LEU A 143 -8.36 8.68 -0.52
CA LEU A 143 -7.16 8.89 -1.31
C LEU A 143 -6.59 10.24 -0.93
N MET A 144 -5.45 10.26 -0.27
CA MET A 144 -4.76 11.49 0.12
C MET A 144 -3.60 11.77 -0.83
N TYR A 145 -3.33 13.04 -1.08
CA TYR A 145 -2.27 13.47 -2.00
C TYR A 145 -1.52 14.71 -1.51
N LEU A 146 -0.27 14.81 -1.90
CA LEU A 146 0.59 15.98 -1.72
C LEU A 146 1.10 16.39 -3.11
N PRO A 147 0.52 17.41 -3.74
CA PRO A 147 0.99 17.92 -5.04
C PRO A 147 2.28 18.71 -4.86
N PHE A 148 3.16 18.69 -5.86
CA PHE A 148 4.38 19.48 -5.89
C PHE A 148 4.21 20.78 -6.65
N GLU A 149 3.15 20.89 -7.46
CA GLU A 149 2.81 22.03 -8.28
C GLU A 149 1.34 22.42 -8.07
N PRO A 150 0.99 23.70 -8.10
CA PRO A 150 -0.40 24.15 -7.89
C PRO A 150 -1.39 23.59 -8.92
N ASN A 151 -0.92 23.32 -10.13
CA ASN A 151 -1.74 22.84 -11.25
C ASN A 151 -1.69 21.32 -11.44
N ALA A 152 -1.13 20.58 -10.50
CA ALA A 152 -1.10 19.13 -10.57
C ALA A 152 -2.53 18.58 -10.58
N ALA A 153 -2.83 17.65 -11.49
CA ALA A 153 -4.13 17.01 -11.55
C ALA A 153 -4.44 16.29 -10.23
N ILE A 154 -5.65 16.48 -9.72
CA ILE A 154 -6.08 15.84 -8.45
C ILE A 154 -6.31 14.34 -8.71
N PRO A 155 -5.64 13.44 -7.99
CA PRO A 155 -5.88 12.01 -8.10
C PRO A 155 -7.30 11.64 -7.69
N CYS A 156 -7.85 10.57 -8.28
CA CYS A 156 -9.17 10.07 -7.89
C CYS A 156 -9.22 8.54 -7.95
N PHE A 157 -10.18 7.94 -7.26
CA PHE A 157 -10.52 6.53 -7.45
C PHE A 157 -11.13 6.31 -8.84
N LYS A 158 -10.91 5.12 -9.40
CA LYS A 158 -11.73 4.64 -10.53
C LYS A 158 -13.14 4.34 -10.02
N GLU A 159 -14.13 4.45 -10.90
CA GLU A 159 -15.56 4.26 -10.55
C GLU A 159 -15.82 2.93 -9.81
N CYS A 160 -15.16 1.84 -10.23
CA CYS A 160 -15.31 0.54 -9.59
C CYS A 160 -14.90 0.52 -8.11
N ALA A 161 -13.96 1.36 -7.69
CA ALA A 161 -13.50 1.44 -6.31
C ALA A 161 -14.10 2.63 -5.55
N LYS A 162 -14.52 3.66 -6.26
CA LYS A 162 -15.24 4.78 -5.67
C LYS A 162 -16.61 4.33 -5.17
N HIS A 163 -17.33 3.59 -6.02
CA HIS A 163 -18.65 3.03 -5.76
C HIS A 163 -18.61 1.49 -5.84
N PRO A 164 -17.97 0.82 -4.86
CA PRO A 164 -17.76 -0.61 -4.95
C PRO A 164 -19.09 -1.36 -4.93
N LYS A 165 -19.33 -2.15 -5.98
CA LYS A 165 -20.51 -2.99 -6.13
C LYS A 165 -20.08 -4.40 -6.49
N THR A 166 -20.79 -5.38 -5.98
CA THR A 166 -20.63 -6.78 -6.38
C THR A 166 -22.02 -7.40 -6.60
N GLU A 167 -22.14 -8.25 -7.60
CA GLU A 167 -23.34 -9.04 -7.87
C GLU A 167 -23.34 -10.35 -7.05
N GLU A 168 -22.23 -10.67 -6.41
CA GLU A 168 -22.07 -11.88 -5.61
C GLU A 168 -22.88 -11.79 -4.32
N LYS A 169 -23.56 -12.89 -3.97
CA LYS A 169 -24.23 -13.03 -2.67
C LYS A 169 -23.19 -13.34 -1.59
N GLY A 170 -23.28 -12.64 -0.44
CA GLY A 170 -22.35 -12.81 0.66
C GLY A 170 -21.17 -11.86 0.60
N PHE A 171 -20.00 -12.32 1.02
CA PHE A 171 -18.76 -11.53 1.05
C PHE A 171 -17.84 -11.90 -0.10
N VAL A 172 -17.11 -10.91 -0.61
CA VAL A 172 -16.02 -11.13 -1.56
C VAL A 172 -14.73 -10.55 -0.98
N LEU A 173 -13.71 -11.39 -0.88
CA LEU A 173 -12.37 -11.01 -0.41
C LEU A 173 -11.42 -10.94 -1.60
N TYR A 174 -10.97 -9.73 -1.92
CA TYR A 174 -9.92 -9.49 -2.91
C TYR A 174 -8.57 -9.37 -2.20
N TYR A 175 -7.56 -10.08 -2.67
CA TYR A 175 -6.22 -9.96 -2.10
C TYR A 175 -5.12 -10.12 -3.15
N THR A 176 -3.94 -9.58 -2.82
CA THR A 176 -2.71 -9.69 -3.60
C THR A 176 -1.59 -10.27 -2.75
N ASP A 177 -0.45 -10.55 -3.37
CA ASP A 177 0.78 -10.93 -2.66
C ASP A 177 1.59 -9.70 -2.17
N GLN A 178 1.02 -8.51 -2.28
CA GLN A 178 1.66 -7.26 -1.87
C GLN A 178 1.88 -7.20 -0.35
N CYS A 179 0.91 -7.68 0.44
CA CYS A 179 1.03 -7.72 1.90
C CYS A 179 1.33 -9.15 2.38
N PRO A 180 2.40 -9.38 3.16
CA PRO A 180 2.70 -10.72 3.64
C PRO A 180 1.65 -11.29 4.60
N PHE A 181 0.81 -10.44 5.19
CA PHE A 181 -0.27 -10.89 6.08
C PHE A 181 -1.42 -11.56 5.34
N THR A 182 -1.61 -11.34 4.03
CA THR A 182 -2.65 -12.02 3.25
C THR A 182 -2.47 -13.54 3.29
N TYR A 183 -1.23 -14.02 3.18
CA TYR A 183 -0.91 -15.45 3.31
C TYR A 183 -1.37 -16.06 4.64
N TYR A 184 -1.36 -15.27 5.71
CA TYR A 184 -1.76 -15.71 7.03
C TYR A 184 -3.28 -15.59 7.27
N TRP A 185 -3.86 -14.45 6.85
CA TRP A 185 -5.25 -14.13 7.20
C TRP A 185 -6.26 -14.73 6.24
N VAL A 186 -5.97 -14.84 4.94
CA VAL A 186 -6.94 -15.34 3.95
C VAL A 186 -7.45 -16.74 4.31
N PRO A 187 -6.61 -17.76 4.61
CA PRO A 187 -7.12 -19.05 5.00
C PRO A 187 -7.95 -19.04 6.30
N ARG A 188 -7.59 -18.18 7.24
CA ARG A 188 -8.34 -18.05 8.51
C ARG A 188 -9.71 -17.44 8.33
N VAL A 189 -9.81 -16.43 7.48
CA VAL A 189 -11.10 -15.82 7.13
C VAL A 189 -11.98 -16.84 6.41
N GLN A 190 -11.42 -17.64 5.51
CA GLN A 190 -12.16 -18.73 4.85
C GLN A 190 -12.67 -19.77 5.85
N THR A 191 -11.83 -20.21 6.78
CA THR A 191 -12.23 -21.16 7.83
C THR A 191 -13.36 -20.58 8.68
N ALA A 192 -13.20 -19.36 9.18
CA ALA A 192 -14.22 -18.69 9.99
C ALA A 192 -15.54 -18.50 9.23
N ALA A 193 -15.49 -18.12 7.95
CA ALA A 193 -16.69 -17.99 7.13
C ALA A 193 -17.43 -19.34 6.99
N ASN A 194 -16.70 -20.43 6.73
CA ASN A 194 -17.26 -21.77 6.64
C ASN A 194 -17.89 -22.23 7.96
N GLU A 195 -17.21 -22.01 9.09
CA GLU A 195 -17.70 -22.37 10.43
C GLU A 195 -19.01 -21.63 10.80
N HIS A 196 -19.17 -20.41 10.30
CA HIS A 196 -20.37 -19.60 10.54
C HIS A 196 -21.42 -19.67 9.40
N GLY A 197 -21.23 -20.52 8.41
CA GLY A 197 -22.15 -20.64 7.26
C GLY A 197 -22.26 -19.37 6.43
N ILE A 198 -21.24 -18.52 6.41
CA ILE A 198 -21.23 -17.25 5.67
C ILE A 198 -20.67 -17.48 4.27
N PRO A 199 -21.44 -17.20 3.20
CA PRO A 199 -20.91 -17.28 1.84
C PRO A 199 -19.74 -16.32 1.65
N LEU A 200 -18.56 -16.84 1.32
CA LEU A 200 -17.35 -16.08 1.06
C LEU A 200 -16.70 -16.54 -0.24
N LYS A 201 -16.60 -15.63 -1.19
CA LYS A 201 -15.80 -15.80 -2.40
C LYS A 201 -14.43 -15.15 -2.20
N VAL A 202 -13.36 -15.91 -2.42
CA VAL A 202 -11.98 -15.40 -2.31
C VAL A 202 -11.38 -15.29 -3.70
N ILE A 203 -10.87 -14.10 -4.03
CA ILE A 203 -10.31 -13.78 -5.34
C ILE A 203 -8.86 -13.32 -5.16
N HIS A 204 -7.92 -14.16 -5.59
CA HIS A 204 -6.49 -13.81 -5.66
C HIS A 204 -6.23 -12.99 -6.93
N ILE A 205 -5.77 -11.78 -6.74
CA ILE A 205 -5.44 -10.85 -7.83
C ILE A 205 -3.98 -11.06 -8.20
N THR A 206 -3.74 -11.53 -9.42
CA THR A 206 -2.41 -11.91 -9.90
C THR A 206 -1.85 -11.00 -10.98
N SER A 207 -2.61 -9.97 -11.40
CA SER A 207 -2.16 -9.00 -12.39
C SER A 207 -2.51 -7.57 -11.99
N ARG A 208 -1.67 -6.61 -12.40
CA ARG A 208 -1.90 -5.17 -12.20
C ARG A 208 -3.22 -4.72 -12.82
N GLU A 209 -3.52 -5.15 -14.03
CA GLU A 209 -4.76 -4.82 -14.72
C GLU A 209 -5.99 -5.21 -13.88
N LYS A 210 -6.00 -6.43 -13.34
CA LYS A 210 -7.08 -6.87 -12.43
C LYS A 210 -7.11 -6.00 -11.17
N ALA A 211 -5.96 -5.76 -10.52
CA ALA A 211 -5.89 -4.94 -9.31
C ALA A 211 -6.43 -3.52 -9.52
N GLN A 212 -6.19 -2.96 -10.69
CA GLN A 212 -6.65 -1.62 -11.05
C GLN A 212 -8.13 -1.55 -11.49
N ASN A 213 -8.86 -2.66 -11.51
CA ASN A 213 -10.26 -2.72 -11.96
C ASN A 213 -11.16 -3.51 -11.01
N VAL A 214 -10.71 -3.85 -9.80
CA VAL A 214 -11.54 -4.51 -8.80
C VAL A 214 -12.46 -3.51 -8.09
N PRO A 215 -13.65 -3.93 -7.64
CA PRO A 215 -14.57 -3.09 -6.86
C PRO A 215 -14.14 -3.05 -5.38
N ALA A 216 -12.88 -2.74 -5.13
CA ALA A 216 -12.32 -2.62 -3.80
C ALA A 216 -11.19 -1.57 -3.81
N PRO A 217 -11.29 -0.50 -3.00
CA PRO A 217 -10.26 0.54 -2.96
C PRO A 217 -8.95 0.07 -2.31
N VAL A 218 -8.98 -1.04 -1.59
CA VAL A 218 -7.80 -1.65 -0.94
C VAL A 218 -7.71 -3.11 -1.34
N THR A 219 -6.56 -3.55 -1.82
CA THR A 219 -6.29 -4.90 -2.34
C THR A 219 -5.15 -5.63 -1.64
N THR A 220 -4.73 -5.12 -0.49
CA THR A 220 -3.62 -5.67 0.32
C THR A 220 -4.09 -6.50 1.48
#